data_65eb53fe3872cd4b4b75b1148ccc6a2e
#
_entry.id   65eb53fe3872cd4b4b75b1148ccc6a2e
#
_cell.length_a   1.000
_cell.length_b   1.000
_cell.length_c   1.000
_cell.angle_alpha   90.00
_cell.angle_beta   90.00
_cell.angle_gamma   90.00
#
_symmetry.space_group_name_H-M   'P 1'
#
loop_
_entity.id
_entity.type
_entity.pdbx_description
1 polymer ?
#
loop_
_entity_poly.entity_id
_entity_poly.type
_entity_poly.pdbx_seq_one_letter_code
_entity_poly.pdbx_strand_id
1 'polypeptide(L)'
;EIRKILKTHNPSLVLAAMDKAGILSNILPGTTHKNIPILVHFENGNSINWITRLIVLGGADPTNTLRLSNKERREYKNTLKAIRMGNKPSAIAFEFGEIIANSYALAIAALTESAPPRDLEKQISIGSSLEFPIRARDLNSLQGKQLGDTLKKLKSIWVKSDFTLTKKDLMKNLNE
;
A
#
# COMPACT_ATOMS: atom_id res chain seq x y z
N GLU A 1 11.21 16.81 13.43
CA GLU A 1 11.88 15.85 14.33
C GLU A 1 11.26 14.44 14.25
N ILE A 2 9.93 14.25 14.23
CA ILE A 2 9.30 12.90 14.18
C ILE A 2 9.78 12.07 12.97
N ARG A 3 9.97 12.73 11.79
CA ARG A 3 10.53 12.09 10.61
C ARG A 3 11.94 11.54 10.85
N LYS A 4 12.78 12.26 11.59
CA LYS A 4 14.14 11.81 11.92
C LYS A 4 14.09 10.56 12.80
N ILE A 5 13.23 10.58 13.81
CA ILE A 5 13.02 9.43 14.71
C ILE A 5 12.55 8.21 13.90
N LEU A 6 11.53 8.38 13.06
CA LEU A 6 11.00 7.28 12.23
C LEU A 6 11.99 6.76 11.17
N LYS A 7 13.04 7.50 10.85
CA LYS A 7 14.12 7.07 9.94
C LYS A 7 15.28 6.37 10.64
N THR A 8 15.33 6.34 11.98
CA THR A 8 16.38 5.59 12.69
C THR A 8 16.23 4.10 12.45
N HIS A 9 17.31 3.34 12.65
CA HIS A 9 17.28 1.88 12.50
C HIS A 9 16.18 1.25 13.36
N ASN A 10 16.11 1.58 14.63
CA ASN A 10 15.05 1.13 15.53
C ASN A 10 14.51 2.29 16.39
N PRO A 11 13.32 2.83 16.07
CA PRO A 11 12.71 3.93 16.83
C PRO A 11 11.90 3.48 18.04
N SER A 12 11.77 2.17 18.29
CA SER A 12 10.79 1.61 19.24
C SER A 12 10.90 2.18 20.64
N LEU A 13 12.12 2.23 21.22
CA LEU A 13 12.34 2.73 22.57
C LEU A 13 12.04 4.23 22.69
N VAL A 14 12.43 5.03 21.68
CA VAL A 14 12.19 6.46 21.68
C VAL A 14 10.69 6.74 21.58
N LEU A 15 9.98 6.04 20.68
CA LEU A 15 8.54 6.19 20.53
C LEU A 15 7.77 5.73 21.77
N ALA A 16 8.21 4.66 22.44
CA ALA A 16 7.63 4.21 23.71
C ALA A 16 7.80 5.26 24.83
N ALA A 17 8.97 5.87 24.92
CA ALA A 17 9.23 6.94 25.89
C ALA A 17 8.38 8.19 25.58
N MET A 18 8.26 8.57 24.32
CA MET A 18 7.42 9.70 23.88
C MET A 18 5.94 9.45 24.17
N ASP A 19 5.47 8.22 23.96
CA ASP A 19 4.08 7.83 24.23
C ASP A 19 3.78 7.90 25.73
N LYS A 20 4.66 7.31 26.56
CA LYS A 20 4.56 7.37 28.03
C LYS A 20 4.58 8.81 28.57
N ALA A 21 5.35 9.69 27.95
CA ALA A 21 5.41 11.12 28.30
C ALA A 21 4.26 11.95 27.74
N GLY A 22 3.32 11.38 26.98
CA GLY A 22 2.22 12.10 26.33
C GLY A 22 2.65 12.96 25.14
N ILE A 23 3.92 12.94 24.75
CA ILE A 23 4.46 13.76 23.66
C ILE A 23 3.92 13.26 22.31
N LEU A 24 3.84 11.93 22.13
CA LEU A 24 3.40 11.33 20.87
C LEU A 24 1.94 11.70 20.57
N SER A 25 1.05 11.60 21.53
CA SER A 25 -0.35 11.95 21.40
C SER A 25 -0.60 13.45 21.15
N ASN A 26 0.28 14.33 21.66
CA ASN A 26 0.21 15.76 21.39
C ASN A 26 0.63 16.11 19.96
N ILE A 27 1.60 15.41 19.38
CA ILE A 27 2.09 15.67 18.01
C ILE A 27 1.20 14.96 16.98
N LEU A 28 0.82 13.72 17.27
CA LEU A 28 0.05 12.82 16.41
C LEU A 28 -1.09 12.18 17.24
N PRO A 29 -2.24 12.83 17.38
CA PRO A 29 -3.35 12.30 18.17
C PRO A 29 -3.84 10.94 17.69
N GLY A 30 -4.07 10.04 18.64
CA GLY A 30 -4.59 8.69 18.36
C GLY A 30 -3.54 7.67 17.88
N THR A 31 -2.26 8.02 17.87
CA THR A 31 -1.19 7.07 17.51
C THR A 31 -0.85 6.13 18.67
N THR A 32 -0.29 4.99 18.32
CA THR A 32 0.28 4.03 19.28
C THR A 32 1.64 3.49 18.77
N HIS A 33 2.59 3.31 19.68
CA HIS A 33 3.91 2.76 19.35
C HIS A 33 3.93 1.22 19.28
N LYS A 34 2.86 0.55 19.73
CA LYS A 34 2.86 -0.91 20.04
C LYS A 34 3.30 -1.80 18.87
N ASN A 35 2.89 -1.47 17.64
CA ASN A 35 3.17 -2.29 16.46
C ASN A 35 4.50 -1.93 15.77
N ILE A 36 5.20 -0.89 16.24
CA ILE A 36 6.48 -0.47 15.64
C ILE A 36 7.58 -1.53 15.83
N PRO A 37 7.77 -2.18 17.00
CA PRO A 37 8.75 -3.24 17.14
C PRO A 37 8.54 -4.41 16.18
N ILE A 38 7.27 -4.76 15.92
CA ILE A 38 6.90 -5.85 15.00
C ILE A 38 7.25 -5.43 13.55
N LEU A 39 6.92 -4.20 13.17
CA LEU A 39 7.30 -3.69 11.86
C LEU A 39 8.81 -3.68 11.66
N VAL A 40 9.57 -3.18 12.63
CA VAL A 40 11.05 -3.16 12.60
C VAL A 40 11.62 -4.55 12.45
N HIS A 41 11.04 -5.55 13.11
CA HIS A 41 11.43 -6.95 12.95
C HIS A 41 11.23 -7.43 11.50
N PHE A 42 10.10 -7.09 10.87
CA PHE A 42 9.81 -7.49 9.48
C PHE A 42 10.60 -6.67 8.44
N GLU A 43 11.00 -5.44 8.75
CA GLU A 43 11.89 -4.66 7.88
C GLU A 43 13.29 -5.31 7.74
N ASN A 44 13.72 -6.10 8.73
CA ASN A 44 14.94 -6.92 8.74
C ASN A 44 16.19 -6.20 8.16
N GLY A 45 16.35 -4.92 8.51
CA GLY A 45 17.48 -4.10 8.03
C GLY A 45 17.39 -3.66 6.56
N ASN A 46 16.35 -4.03 5.82
CA ASN A 46 16.07 -3.54 4.47
C ASN A 46 15.69 -2.06 4.47
N SER A 47 15.48 -1.49 3.30
CA SER A 47 15.24 -0.05 3.14
C SER A 47 14.11 0.45 4.06
N ILE A 48 14.50 1.24 5.08
CA ILE A 48 13.56 1.82 6.05
C ILE A 48 12.66 2.82 5.35
N ASN A 49 11.36 2.54 5.35
CA ASN A 49 10.36 3.46 4.86
C ASN A 49 9.62 4.13 6.02
N TRP A 50 9.98 5.38 6.33
CA TRP A 50 9.37 6.12 7.42
C TRP A 50 7.87 6.40 7.24
N ILE A 51 7.36 6.41 5.99
CA ILE A 51 5.93 6.54 5.69
C ILE A 51 5.18 5.28 6.15
N THR A 52 5.74 4.09 5.92
CA THR A 52 5.18 2.83 6.43
C THR A 52 5.09 2.85 7.96
N ARG A 53 6.15 3.29 8.62
CA ARG A 53 6.19 3.43 10.08
C ARG A 53 5.17 4.44 10.59
N LEU A 54 5.00 5.56 9.89
CA LEU A 54 3.98 6.56 10.21
C LEU A 54 2.55 5.97 10.09
N ILE A 55 2.30 5.14 9.09
CA ILE A 55 1.02 4.44 8.90
C ILE A 55 0.77 3.45 10.04
N VAL A 56 1.78 2.69 10.44
CA VAL A 56 1.67 1.69 11.52
C VAL A 56 1.49 2.34 12.89
N LEU A 57 2.01 3.55 13.11
CA LEU A 57 1.67 4.35 14.29
C LEU A 57 0.18 4.66 14.36
N GLY A 58 -0.49 4.75 13.22
CA GLY A 58 -1.93 5.06 13.14
C GLY A 58 -2.26 6.51 13.50
N GLY A 59 -3.45 6.72 14.06
CA GLY A 59 -3.92 8.02 14.49
C GLY A 59 -4.61 8.84 13.42
N ALA A 60 -4.77 10.13 13.68
CA ALA A 60 -5.39 11.10 12.76
C ALA A 60 -4.52 11.32 11.52
N ASP A 61 -5.12 11.80 10.41
CA ASP A 61 -4.39 12.10 9.19
C ASP A 61 -3.24 13.11 9.44
N PRO A 62 -1.98 12.69 9.30
CA PRO A 62 -0.82 13.52 9.61
C PRO A 62 -0.49 14.51 8.49
N THR A 63 -1.21 14.50 7.37
CA THR A 63 -0.85 15.30 6.17
C THR A 63 -0.92 16.79 6.39
N ASN A 64 -1.71 17.26 7.38
CA ASN A 64 -1.80 18.66 7.76
C ASN A 64 -0.84 19.03 8.91
N THR A 65 -0.54 18.08 9.79
CA THR A 65 0.33 18.28 10.97
C THR A 65 1.80 18.15 10.59
N LEU A 66 2.13 17.13 9.80
CA LEU A 66 3.47 16.94 9.28
C LEU A 66 3.57 17.55 7.89
N ARG A 67 4.62 18.35 7.66
CA ARG A 67 4.90 18.92 6.33
C ARG A 67 5.41 17.85 5.37
N LEU A 68 4.48 17.00 4.86
CA LEU A 68 4.79 15.99 3.87
C LEU A 68 4.98 16.65 2.49
N SER A 69 6.02 16.23 1.76
CA SER A 69 6.16 16.54 0.34
C SER A 69 5.01 15.90 -0.47
N ASN A 70 4.76 16.36 -1.68
CA ASN A 70 3.74 15.80 -2.56
C ASN A 70 3.95 14.29 -2.83
N LYS A 71 5.22 13.86 -2.94
CA LYS A 71 5.58 12.44 -3.10
C LYS A 71 5.19 11.64 -1.85
N GLU A 72 5.58 12.09 -0.67
CA GLU A 72 5.29 11.44 0.61
C GLU A 72 3.79 11.38 0.90
N ARG A 73 3.07 12.48 0.60
CA ARG A 73 1.60 12.53 0.74
C ARG A 73 0.91 11.53 -0.17
N ARG A 74 1.37 11.41 -1.43
CA ARG A 74 0.84 10.42 -2.38
C ARG A 74 1.14 9.00 -1.93
N GLU A 75 2.35 8.74 -1.46
CA GLU A 75 2.76 7.45 -0.93
C GLU A 75 1.89 7.05 0.28
N TYR A 76 1.75 7.93 1.27
CA TYR A 76 0.89 7.74 2.44
C TYR A 76 -0.56 7.39 2.03
N LYS A 77 -1.17 8.21 1.18
CA LYS A 77 -2.55 8.00 0.72
C LYS A 77 -2.73 6.71 -0.07
N ASN A 78 -1.78 6.38 -0.96
CA ASN A 78 -1.85 5.16 -1.75
C ASN A 78 -1.67 3.91 -0.89
N THR A 79 -0.78 3.92 0.09
CA THR A 79 -0.61 2.81 1.03
C THR A 79 -1.86 2.60 1.89
N LEU A 80 -2.48 3.68 2.41
CA LEU A 80 -3.76 3.57 3.10
C LEU A 80 -4.88 3.04 2.20
N LYS A 81 -4.91 3.45 0.93
CA LYS A 81 -5.86 2.92 -0.05
C LYS A 81 -5.63 1.43 -0.29
N ALA A 82 -4.38 1.00 -0.43
CA ALA A 82 -4.01 -0.41 -0.55
C ALA A 82 -4.46 -1.23 0.66
N ILE A 83 -4.25 -0.71 1.89
CA ILE A 83 -4.72 -1.35 3.14
C ILE A 83 -6.25 -1.54 3.13
N ARG A 84 -7.00 -0.53 2.71
CA ARG A 84 -8.48 -0.62 2.62
C ARG A 84 -8.95 -1.60 1.54
N MET A 85 -8.20 -1.74 0.45
CA MET A 85 -8.52 -2.69 -0.63
C MET A 85 -8.33 -4.14 -0.19
N GLY A 86 -7.36 -4.43 0.66
CA GLY A 86 -7.10 -5.78 1.20
C GLY A 86 -6.75 -6.83 0.15
N ASN A 87 -6.23 -6.41 -1.01
CA ASN A 87 -5.89 -7.31 -2.11
C ASN A 87 -4.53 -8.00 -1.86
N LYS A 88 -4.23 -9.04 -2.66
CA LYS A 88 -2.91 -9.68 -2.66
C LYS A 88 -1.80 -8.67 -2.99
N PRO A 89 -0.57 -8.84 -2.46
CA PRO A 89 0.57 -7.95 -2.77
C PRO A 89 0.82 -7.77 -4.28
N SER A 90 0.62 -8.83 -5.10
CA SER A 90 0.72 -8.74 -6.56
C SER A 90 -0.28 -7.76 -7.18
N ALA A 91 -1.52 -7.76 -6.70
CA ALA A 91 -2.55 -6.83 -7.17
C ALA A 91 -2.25 -5.39 -6.74
N ILE A 92 -1.71 -5.20 -5.54
CA ILE A 92 -1.28 -3.87 -5.07
C ILE A 92 -0.06 -3.39 -5.86
N ALA A 93 0.91 -4.28 -6.16
CA ALA A 93 2.07 -3.94 -6.98
C ALA A 93 1.68 -3.53 -8.40
N PHE A 94 0.73 -4.23 -9.01
CA PHE A 94 0.17 -3.88 -10.32
C PHE A 94 -0.51 -2.50 -10.32
N GLU A 95 -1.25 -2.16 -9.27
CA GLU A 95 -2.02 -0.91 -9.20
C GLU A 95 -1.17 0.30 -8.78
N PHE A 96 -0.23 0.12 -7.85
CA PHE A 96 0.47 1.22 -7.17
C PHE A 96 1.99 1.15 -7.27
N GLY A 97 2.54 0.03 -7.77
CA GLY A 97 3.98 -0.22 -7.84
C GLY A 97 4.56 -0.86 -6.59
N GLU A 98 5.82 -1.28 -6.70
CA GLU A 98 6.54 -2.11 -5.72
C GLU A 98 6.65 -1.45 -4.34
N ILE A 99 6.99 -0.15 -4.28
CA ILE A 99 7.17 0.57 -3.02
C ILE A 99 5.89 0.52 -2.18
N ILE A 100 4.74 0.76 -2.81
CA ILE A 100 3.44 0.75 -2.10
C ILE A 100 3.05 -0.67 -1.72
N ALA A 101 3.31 -1.65 -2.57
CA ALA A 101 3.00 -3.05 -2.27
C ALA A 101 3.82 -3.59 -1.09
N ASN A 102 5.11 -3.25 -1.03
CA ASN A 102 5.95 -3.61 0.10
C ASN A 102 5.50 -2.92 1.40
N SER A 103 5.26 -1.60 1.33
CA SER A 103 4.76 -0.82 2.47
C SER A 103 3.42 -1.37 2.99
N TYR A 104 2.51 -1.71 2.08
CA TYR A 104 1.23 -2.34 2.39
C TYR A 104 1.42 -3.67 3.13
N ALA A 105 2.24 -4.59 2.56
CA ALA A 105 2.42 -5.92 3.11
C ALA A 105 3.05 -5.88 4.51
N LEU A 106 4.08 -5.06 4.71
CA LEU A 106 4.73 -4.89 6.00
C LEU A 106 3.82 -4.20 7.02
N ALA A 107 3.04 -3.20 6.60
CA ALA A 107 2.08 -2.54 7.49
C ALA A 107 0.98 -3.50 7.94
N ILE A 108 0.39 -4.29 7.03
CA ILE A 108 -0.61 -5.30 7.39
C ILE A 108 0.00 -6.33 8.34
N ALA A 109 1.19 -6.87 8.03
CA ALA A 109 1.88 -7.84 8.88
C ALA A 109 2.07 -7.32 10.31
N ALA A 110 2.51 -6.07 10.45
CA ALA A 110 2.68 -5.44 11.76
C ALA A 110 1.36 -5.18 12.49
N LEU A 111 0.33 -4.69 11.78
CA LEU A 111 -0.97 -4.36 12.36
C LEU A 111 -1.78 -5.59 12.76
N THR A 112 -1.59 -6.72 12.07
CA THR A 112 -2.27 -7.99 12.36
C THR A 112 -1.39 -8.97 13.16
N GLU A 113 -0.18 -8.55 13.55
CA GLU A 113 0.78 -9.36 14.28
C GLU A 113 1.06 -10.72 13.60
N SER A 114 1.05 -10.73 12.27
CA SER A 114 1.25 -11.92 11.44
C SER A 114 2.42 -11.75 10.48
N ALA A 115 3.14 -12.83 10.18
CA ALA A 115 4.25 -12.75 9.24
C ALA A 115 3.78 -12.36 7.83
N PRO A 116 4.55 -11.54 7.09
CA PRO A 116 4.26 -11.29 5.69
C PRO A 116 4.39 -12.58 4.86
N PRO A 117 3.75 -12.65 3.67
CA PRO A 117 3.86 -13.83 2.82
C PRO A 117 5.33 -14.20 2.55
N ARG A 118 5.67 -15.49 2.62
CA ARG A 118 7.05 -15.96 2.39
C ARG A 118 7.58 -15.63 0.99
N ASP A 119 6.69 -15.54 0.01
CA ASP A 119 6.96 -15.24 -1.38
C ASP A 119 6.63 -13.79 -1.76
N LEU A 120 6.64 -12.87 -0.76
CA LEU A 120 6.25 -11.46 -0.93
C LEU A 120 6.99 -10.78 -2.09
N GLU A 121 8.32 -10.91 -2.14
CA GLU A 121 9.15 -10.30 -3.20
C GLU A 121 8.74 -10.82 -4.58
N LYS A 122 8.50 -12.13 -4.70
CA LYS A 122 8.02 -12.75 -5.94
C LYS A 122 6.65 -12.21 -6.36
N GLN A 123 5.71 -12.11 -5.42
CA GLN A 123 4.38 -11.55 -5.70
C GLN A 123 4.47 -10.10 -6.17
N ILE A 124 5.29 -9.27 -5.51
CA ILE A 124 5.50 -7.88 -5.88
C ILE A 124 6.13 -7.78 -7.28
N SER A 125 7.19 -8.54 -7.55
CA SER A 125 7.87 -8.55 -8.85
C SER A 125 6.94 -8.99 -9.99
N ILE A 126 6.13 -10.03 -9.76
CA ILE A 126 5.11 -10.46 -10.75
C ILE A 126 4.13 -9.30 -10.99
N GLY A 127 3.54 -8.76 -9.93
CA GLY A 127 2.52 -7.72 -10.07
C GLY A 127 3.03 -6.47 -10.78
N SER A 128 4.25 -6.01 -10.46
CA SER A 128 4.84 -4.81 -11.05
C SER A 128 5.23 -4.96 -12.53
N SER A 129 5.48 -6.20 -12.98
CA SER A 129 5.83 -6.50 -14.37
C SER A 129 4.62 -6.70 -15.29
N LEU A 130 3.41 -6.84 -14.72
CA LEU A 130 2.20 -7.12 -15.50
C LEU A 130 1.71 -5.89 -16.26
N GLU A 131 1.26 -6.13 -17.50
CA GLU A 131 0.51 -5.16 -18.28
C GLU A 131 -0.94 -5.63 -18.50
N PHE A 132 -1.90 -4.71 -18.34
CA PHE A 132 -3.29 -5.02 -18.61
C PHE A 132 -3.50 -5.33 -20.10
N PRO A 133 -4.06 -6.50 -20.48
CA PRO A 133 -4.05 -6.96 -21.87
C PRO A 133 -5.05 -6.24 -22.78
N ILE A 134 -5.94 -5.39 -22.24
CA ILE A 134 -6.93 -4.65 -23.02
C ILE A 134 -6.54 -3.17 -23.09
N ARG A 135 -6.56 -2.62 -24.30
CA ARG A 135 -6.31 -1.19 -24.57
C ARG A 135 -7.59 -0.53 -25.05
N ALA A 136 -7.68 0.79 -24.96
CA ALA A 136 -8.85 1.57 -25.43
C ALA A 136 -9.24 1.24 -26.88
N ARG A 137 -8.27 1.04 -27.76
CA ARG A 137 -8.48 0.65 -29.16
C ARG A 137 -9.15 -0.72 -29.37
N ASP A 138 -9.19 -1.56 -28.35
CA ASP A 138 -9.86 -2.86 -28.42
C ASP A 138 -11.36 -2.76 -28.16
N LEU A 139 -11.82 -1.59 -27.70
CA LEU A 139 -13.20 -1.26 -27.34
C LEU A 139 -13.76 -0.14 -28.24
N ASN A 140 -13.58 -0.27 -29.56
CA ASN A 140 -13.86 0.79 -30.55
C ASN A 140 -15.33 1.28 -30.57
N SER A 141 -16.28 0.46 -30.09
CA SER A 141 -17.69 0.81 -29.99
C SER A 141 -18.02 1.72 -28.79
N LEU A 142 -17.07 1.91 -27.85
CA LEU A 142 -17.28 2.68 -26.64
C LEU A 142 -16.45 3.96 -26.65
N GLN A 143 -17.01 5.04 -26.09
CA GLN A 143 -16.34 6.33 -26.02
C GLN A 143 -16.55 7.01 -24.65
N GLY A 144 -15.69 7.97 -24.33
CA GLY A 144 -15.82 8.83 -23.16
C GLY A 144 -15.93 8.04 -21.86
N LYS A 145 -16.94 8.36 -21.06
CA LYS A 145 -17.16 7.77 -19.73
C LYS A 145 -17.40 6.26 -19.81
N GLN A 146 -18.18 5.79 -20.78
CA GLN A 146 -18.49 4.36 -20.94
C GLN A 146 -17.23 3.53 -21.19
N LEU A 147 -16.33 4.00 -22.03
CA LEU A 147 -15.03 3.36 -22.27
C LEU A 147 -14.21 3.27 -20.98
N GLY A 148 -14.13 4.38 -20.22
CA GLY A 148 -13.39 4.41 -18.96
C GLY A 148 -13.96 3.46 -17.91
N ASP A 149 -15.27 3.40 -17.75
CA ASP A 149 -15.94 2.54 -16.78
C ASP A 149 -15.80 1.05 -17.16
N THR A 150 -15.91 0.74 -18.46
CA THR A 150 -15.70 -0.61 -18.99
C THR A 150 -14.26 -1.09 -18.77
N LEU A 151 -13.26 -0.27 -19.08
CA LEU A 151 -11.86 -0.61 -18.82
C LEU A 151 -11.59 -0.88 -17.33
N LYS A 152 -12.18 -0.06 -16.45
CA LYS A 152 -12.09 -0.29 -14.99
C LYS A 152 -12.74 -1.60 -14.56
N LYS A 153 -13.95 -1.90 -15.10
CA LYS A 153 -14.65 -3.18 -14.83
C LYS A 153 -13.78 -4.37 -15.24
N LEU A 154 -13.28 -4.37 -16.48
CA LEU A 154 -12.45 -5.44 -17.02
C LEU A 154 -11.13 -5.61 -16.24
N LYS A 155 -10.48 -4.50 -15.89
CA LYS A 155 -9.28 -4.51 -15.05
C LYS A 155 -9.56 -5.14 -13.68
N SER A 156 -10.68 -4.79 -13.05
CA SER A 156 -11.10 -5.37 -11.77
C SER A 156 -11.33 -6.89 -11.88
N ILE A 157 -11.99 -7.35 -12.95
CA ILE A 157 -12.21 -8.78 -13.22
C ILE A 157 -10.86 -9.51 -13.38
N TRP A 158 -9.94 -8.92 -14.15
CA TRP A 158 -8.62 -9.49 -14.37
C TRP A 158 -7.78 -9.59 -13.10
N VAL A 159 -7.79 -8.56 -12.27
CA VAL A 159 -7.12 -8.58 -10.95
C VAL A 159 -7.74 -9.65 -10.04
N LYS A 160 -9.08 -9.76 -10.00
CA LYS A 160 -9.79 -10.77 -9.19
C LYS A 160 -9.52 -12.21 -9.65
N SER A 161 -9.24 -12.41 -10.93
CA SER A 161 -8.85 -13.73 -11.47
C SER A 161 -7.37 -14.07 -11.21
N ASP A 162 -6.68 -13.25 -10.40
CA ASP A 162 -5.23 -13.40 -10.17
C ASP A 162 -4.41 -13.32 -11.47
N PHE A 163 -4.87 -12.45 -12.39
CA PHE A 163 -4.24 -12.17 -13.69
C PHE A 163 -4.24 -13.37 -14.69
N THR A 164 -5.08 -14.36 -14.46
CA THR A 164 -5.11 -15.58 -15.28
C THR A 164 -5.94 -15.45 -16.55
N LEU A 165 -6.91 -14.53 -16.59
CA LEU A 165 -7.77 -14.34 -17.76
C LEU A 165 -7.02 -13.73 -18.93
N THR A 166 -7.19 -14.33 -20.11
CA THR A 166 -6.64 -13.81 -21.36
C THR A 166 -7.47 -12.62 -21.85
N LYS A 167 -6.93 -11.86 -22.81
CA LYS A 167 -7.67 -10.81 -23.50
C LYS A 167 -9.01 -11.34 -24.07
N LYS A 168 -8.99 -12.55 -24.66
CA LYS A 168 -10.19 -13.17 -25.25
C LYS A 168 -11.26 -13.46 -24.20
N ASP A 169 -10.86 -13.94 -23.02
CA ASP A 169 -11.77 -14.24 -21.93
C ASP A 169 -12.38 -12.96 -21.34
N LEU A 170 -11.58 -11.93 -21.20
CA LEU A 170 -12.06 -10.62 -20.74
C LEU A 170 -13.06 -9.99 -21.72
N MET A 171 -12.83 -10.13 -23.03
CA MET A 171 -13.74 -9.59 -24.03
C MET A 171 -15.08 -10.33 -24.08
N LYS A 172 -15.15 -11.61 -23.70
CA LYS A 172 -16.45 -12.32 -23.56
C LYS A 172 -17.30 -11.76 -22.43
N ASN A 173 -16.70 -11.33 -21.33
CA ASN A 173 -17.40 -10.69 -20.20
C ASN A 173 -18.01 -9.31 -20.51
N LEU A 174 -17.84 -8.78 -21.72
CA LEU A 174 -18.50 -7.55 -22.16
C LEU A 174 -19.92 -7.81 -22.70
N ASN A 175 -20.20 -9.04 -23.13
CA ASN A 175 -21.45 -9.41 -23.81
C ASN A 175 -22.46 -10.08 -22.84
N GLU A 176 -22.07 -10.20 -21.57
CA GLU A 176 -22.91 -10.64 -20.44
C GLU A 176 -23.25 -9.45 -19.54
#